data_904b6aed0ddf7999171defb03adbc104
#
_entry.id   904b6aed0ddf7999171defb03adbc104
#
_cell.length_a   1.000
_cell.length_b   1.000
_cell.length_c   1.000
_cell.angle_alpha   90.00
_cell.angle_beta   90.00
_cell.angle_gamma   90.00
#
_symmetry.space_group_name_H-M   'P 1'
#
loop_
_entity.id
_entity.type
_entity.pdbx_description
1 polymer ?
#
loop_
_entity_poly.entity_id
_entity_poly.type
_entity_poly.pdbx_seq_one_letter_code
_entity_poly.pdbx_strand_id
1 'polypeptide(L)'
;MATGTREAMLSSAIRLFRERGVGDTSFADVLAASGAPRGSVYHHFPGGKKQLVSEAIRSAGGYVAANFERSTDGPAEMVDRFARFYIRELERTDYREGCPLMAAAVAGAKEEAAGPAANAFSQIHGALTDSLTKSGVKEPRASSLATLAISAIEGAIVLSRTEKSTEPLNQTREELAQIYASVLA
;
A
#
# COMPACT_ATOMS: atom_id res chain seq x y z
N MET A 1 -17.01 10.94 -20.48
CA MET A 1 -17.86 10.20 -19.49
C MET A 1 -17.36 8.78 -19.19
N ALA A 2 -16.80 8.04 -20.15
CA ALA A 2 -16.31 6.67 -19.94
C ALA A 2 -15.10 6.57 -19.00
N THR A 3 -14.19 7.53 -19.00
CA THR A 3 -12.99 7.56 -18.17
C THR A 3 -13.34 7.63 -16.67
N GLY A 4 -14.29 8.49 -16.30
CA GLY A 4 -14.70 8.65 -14.90
C GLY A 4 -15.35 7.40 -14.28
N THR A 5 -16.10 6.60 -15.07
CA THR A 5 -16.75 5.38 -14.57
C THR A 5 -15.71 4.29 -14.22
N ARG A 6 -14.71 4.09 -15.09
CA ARG A 6 -13.65 3.13 -14.86
C ARG A 6 -12.80 3.49 -13.62
N GLU A 7 -12.45 4.76 -13.50
CA GLU A 7 -11.70 5.27 -12.34
C GLU A 7 -12.50 5.15 -11.05
N ALA A 8 -13.81 5.43 -11.08
CA ALA A 8 -14.69 5.24 -9.93
C ALA A 8 -14.74 3.78 -9.49
N MET A 9 -14.78 2.83 -10.44
CA MET A 9 -14.72 1.40 -10.13
C MET A 9 -13.38 0.98 -9.52
N LEU A 10 -12.24 1.47 -10.06
CA LEU A 10 -10.91 1.19 -9.51
C LEU A 10 -10.76 1.76 -8.10
N SER A 11 -11.15 3.01 -7.87
CA SER A 11 -11.08 3.65 -6.56
C SER A 11 -11.96 2.94 -5.53
N SER A 12 -13.18 2.52 -5.94
CA SER A 12 -14.08 1.76 -5.09
C SER A 12 -13.52 0.37 -4.76
N ALA A 13 -12.89 -0.30 -5.73
CA ALA A 13 -12.24 -1.59 -5.51
C ALA A 13 -11.07 -1.45 -4.52
N ILE A 14 -10.18 -0.46 -4.69
CA ILE A 14 -9.06 -0.20 -3.78
C ILE A 14 -9.58 0.04 -2.36
N ARG A 15 -10.61 0.86 -2.18
CA ARG A 15 -11.21 1.12 -0.87
C ARG A 15 -11.76 -0.15 -0.22
N LEU A 16 -12.53 -0.94 -0.97
CA LEU A 16 -13.09 -2.19 -0.46
C LEU A 16 -12.01 -3.22 -0.11
N PHE A 17 -10.92 -3.29 -0.89
CA PHE A 17 -9.78 -4.15 -0.57
C PHE A 17 -9.08 -3.71 0.72
N ARG A 18 -8.97 -2.43 0.97
CA ARG A 18 -8.42 -1.87 2.21
C ARG A 18 -9.31 -2.17 3.42
N GLU A 19 -10.64 -2.16 3.24
CA GLU A 19 -11.62 -2.41 4.32
C GLU A 19 -11.69 -3.90 4.70
N ARG A 20 -11.88 -4.79 3.73
CA ARG A 20 -12.26 -6.19 3.97
C ARG A 20 -11.45 -7.23 3.18
N GLY A 21 -10.46 -6.79 2.43
CA GLY A 21 -9.62 -7.67 1.64
C GLY A 21 -10.15 -7.96 0.24
N VAL A 22 -9.28 -8.54 -0.59
CA VAL A 22 -9.58 -8.87 -2.00
C VAL A 22 -10.54 -10.05 -2.10
N GLY A 23 -10.40 -11.04 -1.21
CA GLY A 23 -11.23 -12.25 -1.19
C GLY A 23 -12.72 -11.94 -1.00
N ASP A 24 -13.01 -11.13 0.02
CA ASP A 24 -14.36 -10.79 0.45
C ASP A 24 -14.98 -9.62 -0.33
N THR A 25 -14.34 -9.18 -1.41
CA THR A 25 -14.87 -8.14 -2.29
C THR A 25 -15.37 -8.74 -3.59
N SER A 26 -16.68 -8.69 -3.81
CA SER A 26 -17.30 -9.12 -5.06
C SER A 26 -17.33 -8.00 -6.10
N PHE A 27 -17.56 -8.38 -7.37
CA PHE A 27 -17.80 -7.38 -8.43
C PHE A 27 -19.08 -6.56 -8.19
N ALA A 28 -20.10 -7.19 -7.60
CA ALA A 28 -21.35 -6.52 -7.27
C ALA A 28 -21.13 -5.43 -6.21
N ASP A 29 -20.25 -5.66 -5.25
CA ASP A 29 -19.89 -4.66 -4.25
C ASP A 29 -19.21 -3.45 -4.87
N VAL A 30 -18.29 -3.69 -5.82
CA VAL A 30 -17.60 -2.60 -6.53
C VAL A 30 -18.59 -1.77 -7.35
N LEU A 31 -19.54 -2.41 -8.03
CA LEU A 31 -20.58 -1.71 -8.76
C LEU A 31 -21.46 -0.88 -7.84
N ALA A 32 -21.91 -1.45 -6.73
CA ALA A 32 -22.73 -0.74 -5.75
C ALA A 32 -21.98 0.47 -5.16
N ALA A 33 -20.70 0.30 -4.84
CA ALA A 33 -19.87 1.35 -4.26
C ALA A 33 -19.49 2.46 -5.24
N SER A 34 -19.30 2.13 -6.52
CA SER A 34 -18.90 3.09 -7.57
C SER A 34 -20.09 3.80 -8.23
N GLY A 35 -21.31 3.33 -8.04
CA GLY A 35 -22.48 3.79 -8.77
C GLY A 35 -22.46 3.45 -10.26
N ALA A 36 -21.56 2.57 -10.70
CA ALA A 36 -21.40 2.19 -12.09
C ALA A 36 -22.57 1.31 -12.56
N PRO A 37 -23.10 1.54 -13.79
CA PRO A 37 -24.13 0.67 -14.36
C PRO A 37 -23.65 -0.77 -14.51
N ARG A 38 -24.50 -1.75 -14.19
CA ARG A 38 -24.15 -3.18 -14.28
C ARG A 38 -23.59 -3.60 -15.64
N GLY A 39 -24.11 -3.03 -16.74
CA GLY A 39 -23.63 -3.33 -18.09
C GLY A 39 -22.25 -2.75 -18.44
N SER A 40 -21.75 -1.76 -17.69
CA SER A 40 -20.45 -1.14 -17.96
C SER A 40 -19.25 -2.00 -17.58
N VAL A 41 -19.45 -3.02 -16.74
CA VAL A 41 -18.40 -3.91 -16.22
C VAL A 41 -17.60 -4.56 -17.34
N TYR A 42 -18.29 -5.29 -18.21
CA TYR A 42 -17.63 -6.02 -19.29
C TYR A 42 -17.04 -5.12 -20.37
N HIS A 43 -17.51 -3.87 -20.44
CA HIS A 43 -16.91 -2.88 -21.30
C HIS A 43 -15.57 -2.36 -20.74
N HIS A 44 -15.50 -2.08 -19.43
CA HIS A 44 -14.30 -1.54 -18.80
C HIS A 44 -13.31 -2.62 -18.35
N PHE A 45 -13.81 -3.78 -17.98
CA PHE A 45 -13.03 -4.91 -17.49
C PHE A 45 -13.45 -6.22 -18.17
N PRO A 46 -13.13 -6.41 -19.48
CA PRO A 46 -13.50 -7.63 -20.20
C PRO A 46 -12.91 -8.90 -19.60
N GLY A 47 -11.76 -8.80 -18.90
CA GLY A 47 -11.18 -9.91 -18.12
C GLY A 47 -11.83 -10.14 -16.75
N GLY A 48 -12.94 -9.44 -16.46
CA GLY A 48 -13.73 -9.64 -15.23
C GLY A 48 -13.01 -9.21 -13.95
N LYS A 49 -13.35 -9.89 -12.84
CA LYS A 49 -12.82 -9.58 -11.50
C LYS A 49 -11.28 -9.63 -11.45
N LYS A 50 -10.68 -10.57 -12.16
CA LYS A 50 -9.21 -10.74 -12.21
C LYS A 50 -8.52 -9.49 -12.74
N GLN A 51 -9.02 -8.93 -13.84
CA GLN A 51 -8.49 -7.72 -14.43
C GLN A 51 -8.67 -6.53 -13.49
N LEU A 52 -9.87 -6.34 -12.92
CA LEU A 52 -10.15 -5.27 -11.96
C LEU A 52 -9.19 -5.34 -10.75
N VAL A 53 -9.02 -6.51 -10.15
CA VAL A 53 -8.11 -6.71 -9.02
C VAL A 53 -6.68 -6.34 -9.39
N SER A 54 -6.16 -6.92 -10.47
CA SER A 54 -4.79 -6.66 -10.93
C SER A 54 -4.54 -5.17 -11.19
N GLU A 55 -5.47 -4.50 -11.84
CA GLU A 55 -5.34 -3.07 -12.15
C GLU A 55 -5.49 -2.19 -10.93
N ALA A 56 -6.41 -2.49 -10.02
CA ALA A 56 -6.59 -1.76 -8.78
C ALA A 56 -5.33 -1.82 -7.90
N ILE A 57 -4.76 -3.02 -7.73
CA ILE A 57 -3.54 -3.19 -6.93
C ILE A 57 -2.34 -2.54 -7.63
N ARG A 58 -2.22 -2.65 -8.95
CA ARG A 58 -1.17 -1.98 -9.71
C ARG A 58 -1.28 -0.45 -9.59
N SER A 59 -2.50 0.09 -9.65
CA SER A 59 -2.74 1.54 -9.48
C SER A 59 -2.36 2.01 -8.08
N ALA A 60 -2.80 1.30 -7.04
CA ALA A 60 -2.48 1.62 -5.64
C ALA A 60 -0.97 1.51 -5.38
N GLY A 61 -0.35 0.41 -5.82
CA GLY A 61 1.08 0.17 -5.66
C GLY A 61 1.95 1.17 -6.42
N GLY A 62 1.58 1.46 -7.66
CA GLY A 62 2.28 2.45 -8.48
C GLY A 62 2.24 3.86 -7.88
N TYR A 63 1.12 4.23 -7.24
CA TYR A 63 1.04 5.51 -6.54
C TYR A 63 2.02 5.56 -5.36
N VAL A 64 2.06 4.52 -4.53
CA VAL A 64 2.97 4.44 -3.38
C VAL A 64 4.42 4.40 -3.84
N ALA A 65 4.78 3.49 -4.74
CA ALA A 65 6.14 3.34 -5.25
C ALA A 65 6.67 4.64 -5.86
N ALA A 66 5.86 5.31 -6.70
CA ALA A 66 6.24 6.57 -7.31
C ALA A 66 6.48 7.71 -6.29
N ASN A 67 5.83 7.67 -5.12
CA ASN A 67 6.11 8.62 -4.04
C ASN A 67 7.47 8.35 -3.37
N PHE A 68 7.87 7.08 -3.26
CA PHE A 68 9.20 6.72 -2.78
C PHE A 68 10.27 7.06 -3.81
N GLU A 69 10.13 6.65 -5.07
CA GLU A 69 11.09 6.87 -6.14
C GLU A 69 11.39 8.36 -6.41
N ARG A 70 10.36 9.20 -6.35
CA ARG A 70 10.50 10.65 -6.57
C ARG A 70 10.89 11.43 -5.32
N SER A 71 11.03 10.77 -4.18
CA SER A 71 11.42 11.44 -2.96
C SER A 71 12.87 11.90 -3.03
N THR A 72 13.10 13.15 -2.69
CA THR A 72 14.43 13.72 -2.44
C THR A 72 14.79 13.71 -0.96
N ASP A 73 13.88 13.22 -0.13
CA ASP A 73 14.07 13.15 1.32
C ASP A 73 15.07 12.04 1.68
N GLY A 74 15.68 12.14 2.83
CA GLY A 74 16.47 11.06 3.42
C GLY A 74 15.62 9.83 3.77
N PRO A 75 16.26 8.67 4.01
CA PRO A 75 15.52 7.43 4.25
C PRO A 75 14.61 7.47 5.48
N ALA A 76 14.99 8.21 6.53
CA ALA A 76 14.17 8.39 7.73
C ALA A 76 12.89 9.18 7.43
N GLU A 77 13.00 10.29 6.70
CA GLU A 77 11.86 11.11 6.29
C GLU A 77 10.92 10.37 5.33
N MET A 78 11.47 9.53 4.45
CA MET A 78 10.65 8.69 3.55
C MET A 78 9.74 7.77 4.35
N VAL A 79 10.29 7.09 5.36
CA VAL A 79 9.55 6.19 6.24
C VAL A 79 8.56 6.94 7.13
N ASP A 80 8.98 8.05 7.74
CA ASP A 80 8.12 8.91 8.58
C ASP A 80 6.92 9.44 7.79
N ARG A 81 7.14 9.94 6.58
CA ARG A 81 6.06 10.42 5.71
C ARG A 81 5.06 9.33 5.35
N PHE A 82 5.54 8.11 5.09
CA PHE A 82 4.70 6.97 4.80
C PHE A 82 3.86 6.54 6.01
N ALA A 83 4.47 6.49 7.20
CA ALA A 83 3.76 6.21 8.44
C ALA A 83 2.69 7.28 8.72
N ARG A 84 3.01 8.56 8.60
CA ARG A 84 2.05 9.67 8.76
C ARG A 84 0.91 9.63 7.75
N PHE A 85 1.16 9.17 6.54
CA PHE A 85 0.08 8.95 5.57
C PHE A 85 -0.94 7.94 6.11
N TYR A 86 -0.48 6.79 6.62
CA TYR A 86 -1.39 5.78 7.19
C TYR A 86 -2.04 6.21 8.50
N ILE A 87 -1.36 6.96 9.35
CA ILE A 87 -1.97 7.56 10.55
C ILE A 87 -3.21 8.37 10.16
N ARG A 88 -3.06 9.31 9.22
CA ARG A 88 -4.19 10.13 8.74
C ARG A 88 -5.30 9.30 8.09
N GLU A 89 -4.94 8.29 7.30
CA GLU A 89 -5.91 7.43 6.63
C GLU A 89 -6.70 6.58 7.63
N LEU A 90 -6.05 6.04 8.65
CA LEU A 90 -6.70 5.27 9.71
C LEU A 90 -7.69 6.12 10.50
N GLU A 91 -7.29 7.31 10.94
CA GLU A 91 -8.16 8.25 11.63
C GLU A 91 -9.34 8.66 10.74
N ARG A 92 -9.10 9.04 9.49
CA ARG A 92 -10.13 9.44 8.52
C ARG A 92 -11.18 8.36 8.29
N THR A 93 -10.79 7.10 8.36
CA THR A 93 -11.64 5.94 8.06
C THR A 93 -12.18 5.23 9.30
N ASP A 94 -11.97 5.79 10.50
CA ASP A 94 -12.27 5.13 11.77
C ASP A 94 -11.64 3.70 11.82
N TYR A 95 -10.36 3.62 11.47
CA TYR A 95 -9.53 2.42 11.45
C TYR A 95 -10.05 1.26 10.58
N ARG A 96 -10.97 1.56 9.64
CA ARG A 96 -11.56 0.52 8.77
C ARG A 96 -10.67 0.14 7.59
N GLU A 97 -9.87 1.07 7.08
CA GLU A 97 -9.04 0.85 5.89
C GLU A 97 -7.58 0.61 6.26
N GLY A 98 -6.97 -0.46 5.71
CA GLY A 98 -5.54 -0.76 5.85
C GLY A 98 -4.76 -0.54 4.56
N CYS A 99 -3.63 -1.26 4.42
CA CYS A 99 -2.82 -1.25 3.21
C CYS A 99 -3.43 -2.15 2.12
N PRO A 100 -3.69 -1.64 0.92
CA PRO A 100 -4.23 -2.45 -0.18
C PRO A 100 -3.21 -3.47 -0.70
N LEU A 101 -1.92 -3.20 -0.58
CA LEU A 101 -0.85 -4.11 -1.01
C LEU A 101 -0.77 -5.32 -0.07
N MET A 102 -0.81 -5.07 1.25
CA MET A 102 -0.87 -6.14 2.24
C MET A 102 -2.13 -6.99 2.05
N ALA A 103 -3.30 -6.36 1.89
CA ALA A 103 -4.55 -7.06 1.64
C ALA A 103 -4.49 -7.97 0.40
N ALA A 104 -3.78 -7.53 -0.64
CA ALA A 104 -3.56 -8.32 -1.84
C ALA A 104 -2.54 -9.45 -1.63
N ALA A 105 -1.46 -9.19 -0.92
CA ALA A 105 -0.40 -10.16 -0.66
C ALA A 105 -0.89 -11.34 0.19
N VAL A 106 -1.78 -11.10 1.17
CA VAL A 106 -2.31 -12.15 2.08
C VAL A 106 -3.59 -12.81 1.56
N ALA A 107 -4.18 -12.33 0.47
CA ALA A 107 -5.42 -12.88 -0.07
C ALA A 107 -5.31 -14.32 -0.64
N GLY A 108 -4.16 -14.97 -0.44
CA GLY A 108 -3.88 -16.30 -0.98
C GLY A 108 -3.48 -16.26 -2.46
N ALA A 109 -2.91 -17.37 -2.94
CA ALA A 109 -2.19 -17.52 -4.20
C ALA A 109 -2.99 -17.30 -5.52
N LYS A 110 -3.89 -16.33 -5.56
CA LYS A 110 -4.44 -15.85 -6.82
C LYS A 110 -3.45 -14.83 -7.38
N GLU A 111 -2.69 -15.24 -8.37
CA GLU A 111 -1.62 -14.47 -9.04
C GLU A 111 -2.04 -13.03 -9.43
N GLU A 112 -3.32 -12.83 -9.68
CA GLU A 112 -3.86 -11.54 -10.13
C GLU A 112 -3.71 -10.41 -9.09
N ALA A 113 -3.66 -10.73 -7.80
CA ALA A 113 -3.46 -9.76 -6.72
C ALA A 113 -2.03 -9.78 -6.19
N ALA A 114 -1.46 -10.96 -5.98
CA ALA A 114 -0.14 -11.14 -5.39
C ALA A 114 0.98 -10.60 -6.27
N GLY A 115 0.94 -10.84 -7.59
CA GLY A 115 1.96 -10.37 -8.51
C GLY A 115 2.11 -8.84 -8.53
N PRO A 116 1.05 -8.06 -8.75
CA PRO A 116 1.10 -6.60 -8.66
C PRO A 116 1.53 -6.08 -7.28
N ALA A 117 1.11 -6.72 -6.18
CA ALA A 117 1.53 -6.34 -4.84
C ALA A 117 3.03 -6.60 -4.61
N ALA A 118 3.54 -7.76 -5.03
CA ALA A 118 4.96 -8.09 -4.96
C ALA A 118 5.82 -7.11 -5.74
N ASN A 119 5.39 -6.73 -6.96
CA ASN A 119 6.09 -5.73 -7.76
C ASN A 119 6.13 -4.36 -7.06
N ALA A 120 5.03 -3.91 -6.47
CA ALA A 120 4.99 -2.65 -5.75
C ALA A 120 5.89 -2.67 -4.50
N PHE A 121 5.85 -3.73 -3.70
CA PHE A 121 6.77 -3.89 -2.57
C PHE A 121 8.24 -3.93 -3.00
N SER A 122 8.55 -4.59 -4.12
CA SER A 122 9.92 -4.60 -4.68
C SER A 122 10.40 -3.20 -5.07
N GLN A 123 9.54 -2.40 -5.70
CA GLN A 123 9.87 -1.01 -6.05
C GLN A 123 10.07 -0.13 -4.81
N ILE A 124 9.20 -0.24 -3.81
CA ILE A 124 9.34 0.49 -2.53
C ILE A 124 10.63 0.08 -1.83
N HIS A 125 10.91 -1.21 -1.77
CA HIS A 125 12.14 -1.75 -1.18
C HIS A 125 13.38 -1.22 -1.91
N GLY A 126 13.38 -1.26 -3.25
CA GLY A 126 14.47 -0.71 -4.05
C GLY A 126 14.72 0.76 -3.77
N ALA A 127 13.67 1.59 -3.78
CA ALA A 127 13.78 3.02 -3.52
C ALA A 127 14.33 3.34 -2.12
N LEU A 128 13.92 2.59 -1.09
CA LEU A 128 14.46 2.72 0.27
C LEU A 128 15.92 2.28 0.35
N THR A 129 16.26 1.15 -0.27
CA THR A 129 17.63 0.64 -0.34
C THR A 129 18.56 1.65 -1.01
N ASP A 130 18.14 2.21 -2.14
CA ASP A 130 18.90 3.23 -2.86
C ASP A 130 19.09 4.51 -2.02
N SER A 131 18.06 4.95 -1.31
CA SER A 131 18.16 6.11 -0.42
C SER A 131 19.14 5.86 0.73
N LEU A 132 19.08 4.69 1.37
CA LEU A 132 20.02 4.28 2.42
C LEU A 132 21.46 4.19 1.89
N THR A 133 21.64 3.61 0.72
CA THR A 133 22.98 3.48 0.09
C THR A 133 23.55 4.85 -0.27
N LYS A 134 22.76 5.74 -0.84
CA LYS A 134 23.16 7.14 -1.10
C LYS A 134 23.51 7.91 0.16
N SER A 135 22.92 7.55 1.28
CA SER A 135 23.22 8.12 2.60
C SER A 135 24.40 7.44 3.32
N GLY A 136 25.10 6.50 2.66
CA GLY A 136 26.34 5.88 3.15
C GLY A 136 26.19 4.49 3.77
N VAL A 137 24.99 3.94 3.87
CA VAL A 137 24.77 2.59 4.39
C VAL A 137 25.16 1.56 3.33
N LYS A 138 26.10 0.65 3.65
CA LYS A 138 26.57 -0.38 2.73
C LYS A 138 25.59 -1.55 2.61
N GLU A 139 25.53 -2.15 1.42
CA GLU A 139 24.91 -3.47 1.24
C GLU A 139 25.72 -4.56 1.97
N PRO A 140 25.06 -5.61 2.54
CA PRO A 140 23.61 -5.91 2.50
C PRO A 140 22.78 -5.21 3.61
N ARG A 141 23.38 -4.33 4.42
CA ARG A 141 22.71 -3.66 5.54
C ARG A 141 21.57 -2.74 5.07
N ALA A 142 21.78 -2.00 3.98
CA ALA A 142 20.75 -1.12 3.39
C ALA A 142 19.48 -1.91 3.01
N SER A 143 19.64 -3.02 2.32
CA SER A 143 18.55 -3.92 1.95
C SER A 143 17.80 -4.49 3.17
N SER A 144 18.55 -4.91 4.20
CA SER A 144 17.96 -5.42 5.44
C SER A 144 17.14 -4.36 6.19
N LEU A 145 17.61 -3.11 6.21
CA LEU A 145 16.91 -1.98 6.83
C LEU A 145 15.65 -1.58 6.05
N ALA A 146 15.69 -1.63 4.72
CA ALA A 146 14.51 -1.42 3.88
C ALA A 146 13.43 -2.49 4.15
N THR A 147 13.84 -3.75 4.23
CA THR A 147 12.94 -4.86 4.59
C THR A 147 12.32 -4.65 5.98
N LEU A 148 13.15 -4.30 6.98
CA LEU A 148 12.69 -4.03 8.34
C LEU A 148 11.64 -2.91 8.36
N ALA A 149 11.89 -1.79 7.68
CA ALA A 149 10.97 -0.66 7.66
C ALA A 149 9.61 -1.03 7.05
N ILE A 150 9.61 -1.70 5.90
CA ILE A 150 8.37 -2.14 5.23
C ILE A 150 7.60 -3.09 6.15
N SER A 151 8.27 -4.10 6.70
CA SER A 151 7.64 -5.11 7.56
C SER A 151 7.08 -4.50 8.85
N ALA A 152 7.82 -3.59 9.48
CA ALA A 152 7.40 -2.92 10.71
C ALA A 152 6.19 -2.01 10.47
N ILE A 153 6.20 -1.19 9.42
CA ILE A 153 5.07 -0.31 9.09
C ILE A 153 3.82 -1.11 8.73
N GLU A 154 3.92 -2.15 7.91
CA GLU A 154 2.77 -2.98 7.55
C GLU A 154 2.20 -3.70 8.79
N GLY A 155 3.05 -4.20 9.67
CA GLY A 155 2.63 -4.77 10.97
C GLY A 155 1.96 -3.73 11.87
N ALA A 156 2.51 -2.52 11.96
CA ALA A 156 1.95 -1.43 12.75
C ALA A 156 0.59 -0.96 12.22
N ILE A 157 0.36 -0.97 10.89
CA ILE A 157 -0.96 -0.69 10.30
C ILE A 157 -1.99 -1.71 10.80
N VAL A 158 -1.64 -3.01 10.83
CA VAL A 158 -2.53 -4.08 11.31
C VAL A 158 -2.85 -3.90 12.80
N LEU A 159 -1.84 -3.66 13.63
CA LEU A 159 -2.01 -3.41 15.06
C LEU A 159 -2.89 -2.18 15.30
N SER A 160 -2.60 -1.07 14.63
CA SER A 160 -3.38 0.17 14.75
C SER A 160 -4.85 -0.02 14.39
N ARG A 161 -5.15 -0.82 13.38
CA ARG A 161 -6.54 -1.18 13.03
C ARG A 161 -7.22 -2.00 14.13
N THR A 162 -6.51 -2.97 14.68
CA THR A 162 -7.04 -3.87 15.70
C THR A 162 -7.32 -3.15 17.01
N GLU A 163 -6.41 -2.26 17.40
CA GLU A 163 -6.49 -1.49 18.64
C GLU A 163 -7.31 -0.21 18.52
N LYS A 164 -7.69 0.19 17.30
CA LYS A 164 -8.29 1.49 16.99
C LYS A 164 -7.48 2.66 17.58
N SER A 165 -6.18 2.60 17.38
CA SER A 165 -5.21 3.56 17.89
C SER A 165 -4.10 3.78 16.88
N THR A 166 -3.59 5.00 16.78
CA THR A 166 -2.40 5.31 15.96
C THR A 166 -1.09 5.07 16.70
N GLU A 167 -1.15 4.68 17.98
CA GLU A 167 0.01 4.47 18.83
C GLU A 167 1.01 3.45 18.25
N PRO A 168 0.60 2.27 17.75
CA PRO A 168 1.55 1.34 17.14
C PRO A 168 2.35 1.93 15.96
N LEU A 169 1.70 2.74 15.11
CA LEU A 169 2.40 3.43 14.02
C LEU A 169 3.32 4.54 14.51
N ASN A 170 2.93 5.29 15.55
CA ASN A 170 3.78 6.32 16.15
C ASN A 170 5.04 5.71 16.76
N GLN A 171 4.90 4.68 17.57
CA GLN A 171 6.04 3.96 18.16
C GLN A 171 6.96 3.38 17.09
N THR A 172 6.38 2.73 16.08
CA THR A 172 7.16 2.12 14.98
C THR A 172 7.99 3.14 14.21
N ARG A 173 7.40 4.30 13.83
CA ARG A 173 8.13 5.34 13.11
C ARG A 173 9.25 5.98 13.94
N GLU A 174 9.02 6.14 15.25
CA GLU A 174 10.02 6.69 16.18
C GLU A 174 11.20 5.74 16.34
N GLU A 175 10.97 4.46 16.51
CA GLU A 175 12.03 3.45 16.58
C GLU A 175 12.80 3.32 15.26
N LEU A 176 12.11 3.33 14.12
CA LEU A 176 12.78 3.32 12.81
C LEU A 176 13.64 4.57 12.60
N ALA A 177 13.19 5.74 13.06
CA ALA A 177 13.98 6.97 13.00
C ALA A 177 15.26 6.86 13.85
N GLN A 178 15.19 6.30 15.05
CA GLN A 178 16.37 6.06 15.91
C GLN A 178 17.34 5.06 15.27
N ILE A 179 16.83 3.94 14.74
CA ILE A 179 17.64 2.95 14.03
C ILE A 179 18.36 3.61 12.85
N TYR A 180 17.66 4.39 12.03
CA TYR A 180 18.25 5.06 10.87
C TYR A 180 19.28 6.12 11.30
N ALA A 181 18.99 6.91 12.33
CA ALA A 181 19.96 7.87 12.88
C ALA A 181 21.25 7.17 13.35
N SER A 182 21.14 6.00 13.99
CA SER A 182 22.30 5.25 14.49
C SER A 182 23.20 4.64 13.41
N VAL A 183 22.67 4.45 12.20
CA VAL A 183 23.45 3.87 11.07
C VAL A 183 23.91 4.93 10.06
N LEU A 184 23.40 6.15 10.17
CA LEU A 184 23.76 7.29 9.33
C LEU A 184 24.75 8.25 10.01
N ALA A 185 24.99 8.06 11.32
CA ALA A 185 25.98 8.80 12.11
C ALA A 185 27.40 8.28 11.80
#